data_4198a4b0e1f8e2aa7323d153ee4ca3f3
#
_entry.id   4198a4b0e1f8e2aa7323d153ee4ca3f3
#
_cell.length_a   1.000
_cell.length_b   1.000
_cell.length_c   1.000
_cell.angle_alpha   90.00
_cell.angle_beta   90.00
_cell.angle_gamma   90.00
#
_symmetry.space_group_name_H-M   'P 1'
#
loop_
_entity.id
_entity.type
_entity.pdbx_description
1 polymer ?
#
loop_
_entity_poly.entity_id
_entity_poly.type
_entity_poly.pdbx_seq_one_letter_code
_entity_poly.pdbx_strand_id
1 'polypeptide(L)'
;MSSVYLILSGLIIFFADYLITPFIQKLYGSGISLEIVVRIRYSISVILSAIVFFLFLRFWKKRKQNLLQVKIISKCILGYVILSLLLKTFFRSSVIITWAVNIISIPVNIFTCYYDFVLAFSTHPIAYIVGFLLSLLLPFLMYYLITKETKEFDSKP
;
A
#
# COMPACT_ATOMS: atom_id res chain seq x y z
N MET A 1 -11.84 8.13 12.96
CA MET A 1 -12.09 6.69 12.76
C MET A 1 -11.53 6.14 11.44
N SER A 2 -11.63 6.83 10.29
CA SER A 2 -11.03 6.39 9.02
C SER A 2 -9.50 6.20 9.07
N SER A 3 -8.80 7.05 9.81
CA SER A 3 -7.35 6.93 10.02
C SER A 3 -6.97 5.65 10.78
N VAL A 4 -7.81 5.21 11.74
CA VAL A 4 -7.59 3.96 12.49
C VAL A 4 -7.70 2.74 11.57
N TYR A 5 -8.68 2.72 10.67
CA TYR A 5 -8.81 1.62 9.70
C TYR A 5 -7.66 1.58 8.70
N LEU A 6 -7.13 2.74 8.30
CA LEU A 6 -5.98 2.82 7.42
C LEU A 6 -4.73 2.23 8.12
N ILE A 7 -4.48 2.64 9.35
CA ILE A 7 -3.38 2.10 10.16
C ILE A 7 -3.54 0.60 10.37
N LEU A 8 -4.75 0.13 10.73
CA LEU A 8 -5.03 -1.29 10.90
C LEU A 8 -4.80 -2.08 9.62
N SER A 9 -5.23 -1.56 8.47
CA SER A 9 -5.00 -2.23 7.17
C SER A 9 -3.51 -2.32 6.82
N GLY A 10 -2.73 -1.29 7.09
CA GLY A 10 -1.28 -1.30 6.93
C GLY A 10 -0.59 -2.29 7.88
N LEU A 11 -1.04 -2.35 9.14
CA LEU A 11 -0.56 -3.32 10.13
C LEU A 11 -0.87 -4.75 9.71
N ILE A 12 -2.05 -5.04 9.17
CA ILE A 12 -2.41 -6.38 8.69
C ILE A 12 -1.42 -6.84 7.61
N ILE A 13 -1.09 -5.98 6.65
CA ILE A 13 -0.13 -6.31 5.59
C ILE A 13 1.27 -6.50 6.19
N PHE A 14 1.68 -5.65 7.10
CA PHE A 14 2.98 -5.74 7.76
C PHE A 14 3.12 -7.05 8.55
N PHE A 15 2.12 -7.42 9.36
CA PHE A 15 2.13 -8.68 10.11
C PHE A 15 2.03 -9.90 9.19
N ALA A 16 1.24 -9.84 8.12
CA ALA A 16 1.16 -10.92 7.15
C ALA A 16 2.52 -11.15 6.47
N ASP A 17 3.21 -10.08 6.09
CA ASP A 17 4.55 -10.15 5.51
C ASP A 17 5.56 -10.75 6.52
N TYR A 18 5.44 -10.41 7.80
CA TYR A 18 6.24 -11.00 8.86
C TYR A 18 5.95 -12.49 9.05
N LEU A 19 4.68 -12.92 9.06
CA LEU A 19 4.27 -14.31 9.19
C LEU A 19 4.66 -15.18 7.97
N ILE A 20 4.72 -14.58 6.79
CA ILE A 20 5.14 -15.27 5.56
C ILE A 20 6.66 -15.47 5.53
N THR A 21 7.44 -14.64 6.22
CA THR A 21 8.90 -14.67 6.20
C THR A 21 9.50 -16.05 6.53
N PRO A 22 9.08 -16.80 7.60
CA PRO A 22 9.62 -18.14 7.89
C PRO A 22 9.33 -19.14 6.76
N PHE A 23 8.16 -19.03 6.12
CA PHE A 23 7.81 -19.88 4.98
C PHE A 23 8.69 -19.59 3.77
N ILE A 24 8.95 -18.31 3.51
CA ILE A 24 9.85 -17.82 2.49
C ILE A 24 11.29 -18.32 2.72
N GLN A 25 11.75 -18.32 3.99
CA GLN A 25 13.07 -18.86 4.34
C GLN A 25 13.18 -20.36 4.06
N LYS A 26 12.11 -21.12 4.30
CA LYS A 26 12.06 -22.56 3.94
C LYS A 26 12.17 -22.79 2.43
N LEU A 27 11.48 -21.97 1.62
CA LEU A 27 11.57 -22.04 0.16
C LEU A 27 13.00 -21.75 -0.32
N TYR A 28 13.67 -20.77 0.28
CA TYR A 28 15.07 -20.50 -0.02
C TYR A 28 15.98 -21.68 0.36
N GLY A 29 15.77 -22.28 1.51
CA GLY A 29 16.50 -23.47 2.00
C GLY A 29 16.28 -24.73 1.15
N SER A 30 15.19 -24.79 0.35
CA SER A 30 14.92 -25.88 -0.60
C SER A 30 15.61 -25.73 -1.97
N GLY A 31 16.50 -24.75 -2.13
CA GLY A 31 17.27 -24.53 -3.37
C GLY A 31 16.62 -23.61 -4.40
N ILE A 32 15.49 -22.99 -4.06
CA ILE A 32 14.85 -21.99 -4.91
C ILE A 32 15.68 -20.71 -4.88
N SER A 33 15.91 -20.07 -6.03
CA SER A 33 16.71 -18.84 -6.11
C SER A 33 16.08 -17.70 -5.28
N LEU A 34 16.92 -16.89 -4.64
CA LEU A 34 16.50 -15.74 -3.84
C LEU A 34 15.58 -14.80 -4.64
N GLU A 35 15.84 -14.64 -5.92
CA GLU A 35 15.06 -13.77 -6.80
C GLU A 35 13.61 -14.26 -6.93
N ILE A 36 13.39 -15.55 -7.14
CA ILE A 36 12.05 -16.15 -7.22
C ILE A 36 11.33 -16.01 -5.87
N VAL A 37 12.03 -16.26 -4.78
CA VAL A 37 11.50 -16.15 -3.42
C VAL A 37 11.03 -14.72 -3.12
N VAL A 38 11.82 -13.72 -3.49
CA VAL A 38 11.48 -12.29 -3.33
C VAL A 38 10.26 -11.93 -4.18
N ARG A 39 10.20 -12.39 -5.44
CA ARG A 39 9.03 -12.16 -6.32
C ARG A 39 7.75 -12.77 -5.76
N ILE A 40 7.80 -13.99 -5.24
CA ILE A 40 6.65 -14.65 -4.59
C ILE A 40 6.17 -13.83 -3.40
N ARG A 41 7.09 -13.40 -2.52
CA ARG A 41 6.77 -12.58 -1.35
C ARG A 41 5.99 -11.33 -1.73
N TYR A 42 6.51 -10.52 -2.65
CA TYR A 42 5.85 -9.27 -3.04
C TYR A 42 4.55 -9.52 -3.81
N SER A 43 4.44 -10.62 -4.57
CA SER A 43 3.17 -11.00 -5.21
C SER A 43 2.07 -11.27 -4.17
N ILE A 44 2.40 -12.01 -3.11
CA ILE A 44 1.45 -12.28 -2.01
C ILE A 44 1.06 -10.96 -1.31
N SER A 45 2.03 -10.08 -1.04
CA SER A 45 1.76 -8.78 -0.41
C SER A 45 0.84 -7.90 -1.26
N VAL A 46 0.97 -7.90 -2.59
CA VAL A 46 0.07 -7.17 -3.49
C VAL A 46 -1.34 -7.75 -3.49
N ILE A 47 -1.49 -9.08 -3.56
CA ILE A 47 -2.80 -9.74 -3.51
C ILE A 47 -3.51 -9.41 -2.19
N LEU A 48 -2.79 -9.55 -1.07
CA LEU A 48 -3.33 -9.22 0.24
C LEU A 48 -3.71 -7.75 0.35
N SER A 49 -2.87 -6.85 -0.16
CA SER A 49 -3.14 -5.42 -0.22
C SER A 49 -4.42 -5.12 -0.99
N ALA A 50 -4.63 -5.75 -2.14
CA ALA A 50 -5.85 -5.58 -2.93
C ALA A 50 -7.09 -6.01 -2.13
N ILE A 51 -7.05 -7.17 -1.47
CA ILE A 51 -8.15 -7.67 -0.63
C ILE A 51 -8.46 -6.68 0.50
N VAL A 52 -7.42 -6.27 1.25
CA VAL A 52 -7.55 -5.33 2.38
C VAL A 52 -8.05 -3.97 1.90
N PHE A 53 -7.61 -3.49 0.73
CA PHE A 53 -8.08 -2.25 0.13
C PHE A 53 -9.58 -2.30 -0.22
N PHE A 54 -10.06 -3.39 -0.82
CA PHE A 54 -11.49 -3.57 -1.10
C PHE A 54 -12.34 -3.63 0.17
N LEU A 55 -11.86 -4.33 1.22
CA LEU A 55 -12.52 -4.36 2.51
C LEU A 55 -12.56 -2.96 3.14
N PHE A 56 -11.45 -2.24 3.10
CA PHE A 56 -11.36 -0.86 3.57
C PHE A 56 -12.36 0.06 2.86
N LEU A 57 -12.45 -0.01 1.52
CA LEU A 57 -13.43 0.76 0.74
C LEU A 57 -14.86 0.41 1.14
N ARG A 58 -15.17 -0.89 1.30
CA ARG A 58 -16.51 -1.35 1.71
C ARG A 58 -16.92 -0.81 3.09
N PHE A 59 -15.99 -0.82 4.05
CA PHE A 59 -16.24 -0.25 5.38
C PHE A 59 -16.38 1.27 5.33
N TRP A 60 -15.57 1.94 4.52
CA TRP A 60 -15.62 3.40 4.38
C TRP A 60 -16.95 3.85 3.78
N LYS A 61 -17.41 3.20 2.72
CA LYS A 61 -18.68 3.49 2.02
C LYS A 61 -19.91 3.41 2.92
N LYS A 62 -19.92 2.50 3.87
CA LYS A 62 -21.06 2.32 4.81
C LYS A 62 -21.25 3.49 5.78
N ARG A 63 -20.35 4.45 5.86
CA ARG A 63 -20.40 5.56 6.81
C ARG A 63 -20.78 6.85 6.12
N LYS A 64 -21.84 7.51 6.61
CA LYS A 64 -22.14 8.90 6.23
C LYS A 64 -20.93 9.78 6.59
N GLN A 65 -20.26 10.33 5.60
CA GLN A 65 -19.10 11.18 5.79
C GLN A 65 -19.35 12.55 5.14
N ASN A 66 -18.85 13.58 5.80
CA ASN A 66 -18.85 14.92 5.23
C ASN A 66 -17.82 14.95 4.07
N LEU A 67 -18.24 15.41 2.90
CA LEU A 67 -17.41 15.52 1.69
C LEU A 67 -16.09 16.27 1.93
N LEU A 68 -16.12 17.31 2.77
CA LEU A 68 -14.93 18.08 3.14
C LEU A 68 -13.91 17.22 3.91
N GLN A 69 -14.38 16.41 4.87
CA GLN A 69 -13.50 15.52 5.63
C GLN A 69 -12.87 14.46 4.71
N VAL A 70 -13.65 13.90 3.78
CA VAL A 70 -13.14 12.93 2.80
C VAL A 70 -12.04 13.54 1.95
N LYS A 71 -12.22 14.77 1.46
CA LYS A 71 -11.21 15.49 0.66
C LYS A 71 -9.92 15.72 1.45
N ILE A 72 -10.02 16.18 2.70
CA ILE A 72 -8.85 16.43 3.55
C ILE A 72 -8.08 15.14 3.82
N ILE A 73 -8.78 14.08 4.26
CA ILE A 73 -8.16 12.79 4.58
C ILE A 73 -7.49 12.20 3.34
N SER A 74 -8.13 12.24 2.17
CA SER A 74 -7.56 11.70 0.94
C SER A 74 -6.30 12.46 0.51
N LYS A 75 -6.26 13.78 0.67
CA LYS A 75 -5.06 14.58 0.41
C LYS A 75 -3.92 14.24 1.38
N CYS A 76 -4.23 14.06 2.66
CA CYS A 76 -3.25 13.64 3.66
C CYS A 76 -2.67 12.25 3.35
N ILE A 77 -3.54 11.29 2.97
CA ILE A 77 -3.10 9.95 2.55
C ILE A 77 -2.19 10.04 1.33
N LEU A 78 -2.59 10.79 0.31
CA LEU A 78 -1.79 10.97 -0.90
C LEU A 78 -0.42 11.58 -0.59
N GLY A 79 -0.38 12.64 0.19
CA GLY A 79 0.87 13.27 0.62
C GLY A 79 1.78 12.31 1.40
N TYR A 80 1.19 11.49 2.27
CA TYR A 80 1.93 10.50 3.04
C TYR A 80 2.46 9.34 2.17
N VAL A 81 1.68 8.88 1.18
CA VAL A 81 2.14 7.89 0.18
C VAL A 81 3.32 8.45 -0.61
N ILE A 82 3.23 9.68 -1.10
CA ILE A 82 4.33 10.34 -1.84
C ILE A 82 5.58 10.42 -0.96
N LEU A 83 5.45 10.89 0.27
CA LEU A 83 6.57 10.98 1.20
C LEU A 83 7.21 9.61 1.45
N SER A 84 6.40 8.57 1.70
CA SER A 84 6.87 7.20 1.92
C SER A 84 7.60 6.64 0.71
N LEU A 85 7.11 6.90 -0.51
CA LEU A 85 7.74 6.46 -1.76
C LEU A 85 9.09 7.18 -1.99
N LEU A 86 9.14 8.48 -1.72
CA LEU A 86 10.39 9.24 -1.80
C LEU A 86 11.42 8.70 -0.81
N LEU A 87 11.04 8.47 0.44
CA LEU A 87 11.93 7.90 1.44
C LEU A 87 12.43 6.50 1.03
N LYS A 88 11.56 5.63 0.51
CA LYS A 88 11.92 4.31 -0.01
C LYS A 88 12.91 4.41 -1.18
N THR A 89 12.74 5.40 -2.06
CA THR A 89 13.62 5.59 -3.22
C THR A 89 15.00 6.10 -2.81
N PHE A 90 15.06 7.13 -1.96
CA PHE A 90 16.32 7.77 -1.58
C PHE A 90 17.15 6.95 -0.58
N PHE A 91 16.50 6.20 0.31
CA PHE A 91 17.18 5.51 1.41
C PHE A 91 17.30 3.99 1.23
N ARG A 92 17.14 3.50 0.00
CA ARG A 92 17.18 2.08 -0.32
C ARG A 92 18.55 1.41 -0.07
N SER A 93 19.63 2.19 -0.08
CA SER A 93 21.01 1.66 0.03
C SER A 93 21.41 1.24 1.45
N SER A 94 20.73 1.72 2.48
CA SER A 94 21.04 1.41 3.88
C SER A 94 20.00 0.49 4.51
N VAL A 95 20.42 -0.69 4.99
CA VAL A 95 19.52 -1.68 5.61
C VAL A 95 18.79 -1.10 6.83
N ILE A 96 19.49 -0.36 7.70
CA ILE A 96 18.91 0.22 8.92
C ILE A 96 17.87 1.27 8.57
N ILE A 97 18.19 2.15 7.60
CA ILE A 97 17.28 3.23 7.19
C ILE A 97 16.08 2.63 6.45
N THR A 98 16.28 1.61 5.62
CA THR A 98 15.18 0.90 4.95
C THR A 98 14.20 0.28 5.95
N TRP A 99 14.70 -0.28 7.05
CA TRP A 99 13.86 -0.77 8.15
C TRP A 99 13.02 0.34 8.78
N ALA A 100 13.65 1.46 9.12
CA ALA A 100 12.95 2.63 9.69
C ALA A 100 11.89 3.19 8.72
N VAL A 101 12.22 3.30 7.43
CA VAL A 101 11.30 3.76 6.39
C VAL A 101 10.11 2.80 6.24
N ASN A 102 10.33 1.48 6.31
CA ASN A 102 9.25 0.50 6.25
C ASN A 102 8.30 0.63 7.47
N ILE A 103 8.82 0.86 8.67
CA ILE A 103 8.01 1.12 9.87
C ILE A 103 7.18 2.40 9.70
N ILE A 104 7.80 3.49 9.24
CA ILE A 104 7.11 4.76 8.97
C ILE A 104 6.03 4.55 7.91
N SER A 105 6.26 3.72 6.90
CA SER A 105 5.33 3.47 5.80
C SER A 105 4.15 2.56 6.18
N ILE A 106 4.12 1.93 7.37
CA ILE A 106 3.04 1.01 7.80
C ILE A 106 1.64 1.55 7.51
N PRO A 107 1.27 2.80 7.86
CA PRO A 107 -0.08 3.30 7.64
C PRO A 107 -0.52 3.32 6.18
N VAL A 108 0.43 3.43 5.25
CA VAL A 108 0.16 3.50 3.80
C VAL A 108 0.68 2.29 3.03
N ASN A 109 1.07 1.22 3.73
CA ASN A 109 1.66 0.04 3.11
C ASN A 109 0.73 -0.65 2.10
N ILE A 110 -0.59 -0.53 2.27
CA ILE A 110 -1.59 -0.98 1.28
C ILE A 110 -1.44 -0.30 -0.10
N PHE A 111 -0.76 0.82 -0.17
CA PHE A 111 -0.51 1.55 -1.42
C PHE A 111 0.93 1.36 -1.89
N THR A 112 1.91 1.40 -0.97
CA THR A 112 3.33 1.40 -1.32
C THR A 112 3.88 0.00 -1.65
N CYS A 113 3.19 -1.09 -1.31
CA CYS A 113 3.61 -2.45 -1.66
C CYS A 113 3.68 -2.69 -3.17
N TYR A 114 2.92 -1.95 -3.98
CA TYR A 114 2.99 -2.02 -5.45
C TYR A 114 4.32 -1.50 -6.00
N TYR A 115 4.89 -0.48 -5.36
CA TYR A 115 6.23 0.00 -5.67
C TYR A 115 7.27 -1.10 -5.45
N ASP A 116 7.25 -1.72 -4.27
CA ASP A 116 8.18 -2.80 -3.92
C ASP A 116 8.01 -4.02 -4.83
N PHE A 117 6.75 -4.34 -5.22
CA PHE A 117 6.44 -5.40 -6.17
C PHE A 117 7.08 -5.16 -7.54
N VAL A 118 6.90 -3.98 -8.15
CA VAL A 118 7.47 -3.68 -9.46
C VAL A 118 9.00 -3.76 -9.42
N LEU A 119 9.62 -3.28 -8.35
CA LEU A 119 11.08 -3.33 -8.19
C LEU A 119 11.62 -4.75 -7.93
N ALA A 120 10.79 -5.68 -7.46
CA ALA A 120 11.17 -7.09 -7.34
C ALA A 120 11.30 -7.78 -8.71
N PHE A 121 10.62 -7.26 -9.75
CA PHE A 121 10.69 -7.81 -11.11
C PHE A 121 11.70 -7.12 -12.02
N SER A 122 12.01 -5.86 -11.75
CA SER A 122 12.95 -5.09 -12.58
C SER A 122 13.61 -3.97 -11.77
N THR A 123 14.92 -3.84 -11.93
CA THR A 123 15.72 -2.73 -11.38
C THR A 123 15.95 -1.61 -12.39
N HIS A 124 15.36 -1.71 -13.59
CA HIS A 124 15.50 -0.68 -14.62
C HIS A 124 14.90 0.67 -14.12
N PRO A 125 15.46 1.81 -14.47
CA PRO A 125 14.96 3.12 -14.05
C PRO A 125 13.46 3.34 -14.31
N ILE A 126 12.91 2.80 -15.40
CA ILE A 126 11.48 2.87 -15.73
C ILE A 126 10.63 2.15 -14.66
N ALA A 127 11.12 1.07 -14.04
CA ALA A 127 10.40 0.33 -13.02
C ALA A 127 10.10 1.20 -11.79
N TYR A 128 10.99 2.13 -11.42
CA TYR A 128 10.76 3.09 -10.34
C TYR A 128 9.57 4.01 -10.66
N ILE A 129 9.50 4.50 -11.89
CA ILE A 129 8.41 5.38 -12.35
C ILE A 129 7.09 4.58 -12.36
N VAL A 130 7.10 3.38 -12.93
CA VAL A 130 5.91 2.52 -13.00
C VAL A 130 5.41 2.15 -11.60
N GLY A 131 6.30 1.72 -10.70
CA GLY A 131 5.96 1.39 -9.32
C GLY A 131 5.39 2.60 -8.56
N PHE A 132 5.97 3.79 -8.77
CA PHE A 132 5.49 5.03 -8.19
C PHE A 132 4.07 5.36 -8.67
N LEU A 133 3.82 5.31 -9.98
CA LEU A 133 2.52 5.58 -10.59
C LEU A 133 1.45 4.58 -10.12
N LEU A 134 1.76 3.29 -10.07
CA LEU A 134 0.85 2.26 -9.57
C LEU A 134 0.48 2.48 -8.10
N SER A 135 1.44 2.85 -7.27
CA SER A 135 1.19 3.14 -5.86
C SER A 135 0.32 4.38 -5.65
N LEU A 136 0.38 5.37 -6.55
CA LEU A 136 -0.48 6.55 -6.51
C LEU A 136 -1.87 6.31 -7.09
N LEU A 137 -2.02 5.36 -8.01
CA LEU A 137 -3.30 5.06 -8.66
C LEU A 137 -4.39 4.69 -7.63
N LEU A 138 -4.06 3.88 -6.64
CA LEU A 138 -5.01 3.41 -5.63
C LEU A 138 -5.56 4.52 -4.71
N PRO A 139 -4.76 5.44 -4.13
CA PRO A 139 -5.30 6.57 -3.40
C PRO A 139 -6.18 7.48 -4.25
N PHE A 140 -5.85 7.67 -5.54
CA PHE A 140 -6.68 8.42 -6.48
C PHE A 140 -8.00 7.70 -6.75
N LEU A 141 -7.97 6.39 -7.00
CA LEU A 141 -9.16 5.58 -7.19
C LEU A 141 -10.06 5.61 -5.95
N MET A 142 -9.48 5.50 -4.77
CA MET A 142 -10.19 5.63 -3.49
C MET A 142 -10.90 6.97 -3.39
N TYR A 143 -10.19 8.07 -3.65
CA TYR A 143 -10.76 9.40 -3.63
C TYR A 143 -11.93 9.55 -4.61
N TYR A 144 -11.75 9.08 -5.85
CA TYR A 144 -12.78 9.14 -6.89
C TYR A 144 -14.03 8.36 -6.49
N LEU A 145 -13.88 7.11 -6.06
CA LEU A 145 -15.02 6.25 -5.69
C LEU A 145 -15.81 6.81 -4.52
N ILE A 146 -15.12 7.32 -3.50
CA ILE A 146 -15.79 7.88 -2.31
C ILE A 146 -16.50 9.18 -2.66
N THR A 147 -15.89 10.07 -3.45
CA THR A 147 -16.50 11.34 -3.82
C THR A 147 -17.69 11.20 -4.75
N LYS A 148 -17.66 10.22 -5.66
CA LYS A 148 -18.79 9.91 -6.53
C LYS A 148 -20.02 9.49 -5.73
N GLU A 149 -19.85 8.55 -4.81
CA GLU A 149 -20.97 8.06 -3.97
C GLU A 149 -21.52 9.13 -3.02
N THR A 150 -20.66 9.98 -2.45
CA THR A 150 -21.12 11.06 -1.58
C THR A 150 -22.00 12.05 -2.34
N LYS A 151 -21.67 12.35 -3.61
CA LYS A 151 -22.49 13.22 -4.47
C LYS A 151 -23.83 12.59 -4.84
N GLU A 152 -23.85 11.28 -5.15
CA GLU A 152 -25.09 10.55 -5.46
C GLU A 152 -26.03 10.46 -4.26
N PHE A 153 -25.49 10.47 -3.04
CA PHE A 153 -26.29 10.47 -1.81
C PHE A 153 -26.90 11.82 -1.52
N ASP A 154 -26.13 12.92 -1.71
CA ASP A 154 -26.61 14.29 -1.48
C ASP A 154 -27.62 14.76 -2.55
N SER A 155 -27.71 14.09 -3.70
CA SER A 155 -28.64 14.41 -4.80
C SER A 155 -29.97 13.66 -4.72
N LYS A 156 -30.15 12.73 -3.77
CA LYS A 156 -31.44 12.05 -3.55
C LYS A 156 -32.30 12.88 -2.60
N PRO A 157 -33.48 13.32 -3.05
CA PRO A 157 -34.41 14.08 -2.25
C PRO A 157 -34.92 13.31 -1.03
#